data_c2c65f191a40153e67ee27b6b6a34082
#
_entry.id   c2c65f191a40153e67ee27b6b6a34082
#
_cell.length_a   1.000
_cell.length_b   1.000
_cell.length_c   1.000
_cell.angle_alpha   90.00
_cell.angle_beta   90.00
_cell.angle_gamma   90.00
#
_symmetry.space_group_name_H-M   'P 1'
#
loop_
_entity.id
_entity.type
_entity.pdbx_description
1 polymer ?
#
loop_
_entity_poly.entity_id
_entity_poly.type
_entity_poly.pdbx_seq_one_letter_code
_entity_poly.pdbx_strand_id
1 'polypeptide(L)'
;MAQEPVLERAEWLVFHGAVDESLPLLEELRGLTGRPGVYSRWLHAVALGACGRYGDALEVLESITPDVPEYSMARSLRGSLLRQIGCHDLALIADREAMSSAATPGAAIEAMTGLAADAVGLEDVPAATGSLTQARGLLDRVAADPRSAALWWRHQVRLAWVECEVALLESRYPDAVAHATLVLDAAEAATAPRHVAKSLLFVAVAEIQVGRPDSAVPRLRRSLMLSTSMGFLAVAWPAHAVLAALLKGSDPQAAHQHFVQASEITKSVRDGLTGELARRWDARADIMALHKEAS
;
A
#
# COMPACT_ATOMS: atom_id res chain seq x y z
N MET A 1 -26.03 -0.37 -18.52
CA MET A 1 -26.97 -0.05 -17.43
C MET A 1 -26.92 -1.05 -16.25
N ALA A 2 -27.01 -2.39 -16.46
CA ALA A 2 -26.94 -3.34 -15.32
C ALA A 2 -25.55 -3.49 -14.66
N GLN A 3 -24.47 -3.14 -15.35
CA GLN A 3 -23.09 -3.32 -14.87
C GLN A 3 -22.54 -2.11 -14.10
N GLU A 4 -23.14 -0.93 -14.21
CA GLU A 4 -22.71 0.29 -13.49
C GLU A 4 -22.91 0.17 -11.97
N PRO A 5 -24.05 -0.31 -11.44
CA PRO A 5 -24.21 -0.56 -10.00
C PRO A 5 -23.26 -1.63 -9.45
N VAL A 6 -22.87 -2.62 -10.28
CA VAL A 6 -21.91 -3.65 -9.87
C VAL A 6 -20.52 -3.04 -9.74
N LEU A 7 -20.11 -2.16 -10.66
CA LEU A 7 -18.83 -1.45 -10.61
C LEU A 7 -18.75 -0.51 -9.40
N GLU A 8 -19.79 0.27 -9.14
CA GLU A 8 -19.89 1.13 -7.96
C GLU A 8 -19.81 0.33 -6.65
N ARG A 9 -20.51 -0.81 -6.60
CA ARG A 9 -20.44 -1.71 -5.43
C ARG A 9 -19.03 -2.29 -5.25
N ALA A 10 -18.38 -2.73 -6.33
CA ALA A 10 -17.03 -3.25 -6.30
C ALA A 10 -16.04 -2.18 -5.82
N GLU A 11 -16.15 -0.95 -6.35
CA GLU A 11 -15.33 0.19 -5.92
C GLU A 11 -15.50 0.49 -4.43
N TRP A 12 -16.75 0.52 -3.95
CA TRP A 12 -17.02 0.74 -2.54
C TRP A 12 -16.36 -0.33 -1.67
N LEU A 13 -16.46 -1.61 -2.04
CA LEU A 13 -15.83 -2.71 -1.33
C LEU A 13 -14.30 -2.60 -1.32
N VAL A 14 -13.69 -2.20 -2.42
CA VAL A 14 -12.23 -2.02 -2.52
C VAL A 14 -11.71 -0.96 -1.56
N PHE A 15 -12.45 0.14 -1.36
CA PHE A 15 -11.97 1.27 -0.56
C PHE A 15 -12.56 1.34 0.84
N HIS A 16 -13.78 0.85 1.06
CA HIS A 16 -14.56 1.04 2.29
C HIS A 16 -15.11 -0.26 2.89
N GLY A 17 -14.96 -1.40 2.21
CA GLY A 17 -15.47 -2.69 2.65
C GLY A 17 -14.41 -3.77 2.79
N ALA A 18 -14.85 -5.03 2.81
CA ALA A 18 -14.00 -6.20 2.74
C ALA A 18 -13.54 -6.41 1.28
N VAL A 19 -12.23 -6.36 1.07
CA VAL A 19 -11.68 -6.35 -0.29
C VAL A 19 -11.86 -7.68 -1.02
N ASP A 20 -11.86 -8.78 -0.32
CA ASP A 20 -12.09 -10.12 -0.87
C ASP A 20 -13.52 -10.28 -1.43
N GLU A 21 -14.52 -9.60 -0.85
CA GLU A 21 -15.88 -9.55 -1.40
C GLU A 21 -15.98 -8.81 -2.73
N SER A 22 -15.02 -7.93 -3.04
CA SER A 22 -14.98 -7.23 -4.33
C SER A 22 -14.52 -8.11 -5.50
N LEU A 23 -13.71 -9.14 -5.23
CA LEU A 23 -13.09 -9.96 -6.27
C LEU A 23 -14.08 -10.67 -7.18
N PRO A 24 -15.13 -11.33 -6.68
CA PRO A 24 -16.16 -11.96 -7.55
C PRO A 24 -16.86 -10.94 -8.47
N LEU A 25 -17.18 -9.75 -7.94
CA LEU A 25 -17.83 -8.69 -8.72
C LEU A 25 -16.92 -8.16 -9.83
N LEU A 26 -15.62 -7.98 -9.53
CA LEU A 26 -14.63 -7.52 -10.51
C LEU A 26 -14.34 -8.57 -11.56
N GLU A 27 -14.43 -9.85 -11.22
CA GLU A 27 -14.35 -10.96 -12.17
C GLU A 27 -15.51 -10.96 -13.16
N GLU A 28 -16.76 -10.72 -12.69
CA GLU A 28 -17.93 -10.57 -13.56
C GLU A 28 -17.79 -9.42 -14.56
N LEU A 29 -17.01 -8.38 -14.19
CA LEU A 29 -16.77 -7.19 -15.01
C LEU A 29 -15.63 -7.35 -16.04
N ARG A 30 -14.96 -8.50 -16.12
CA ARG A 30 -13.83 -8.73 -17.05
C ARG A 30 -14.19 -8.48 -18.53
N GLY A 31 -15.44 -8.72 -18.90
CA GLY A 31 -15.94 -8.48 -20.26
C GLY A 31 -16.26 -7.02 -20.60
N LEU A 32 -16.17 -6.12 -19.64
CA LEU A 32 -16.41 -4.69 -19.86
C LEU A 32 -15.37 -4.10 -20.80
N THR A 33 -15.85 -3.28 -21.75
CA THR A 33 -15.02 -2.55 -22.69
C THR A 33 -15.07 -1.04 -22.43
N GLY A 34 -14.22 -0.30 -23.16
CA GLY A 34 -14.13 1.14 -22.99
C GLY A 34 -13.58 1.55 -21.62
N ARG A 35 -13.79 2.82 -21.25
CA ARG A 35 -13.27 3.40 -20.01
C ARG A 35 -13.74 2.67 -18.74
N PRO A 36 -15.02 2.29 -18.57
CA PRO A 36 -15.45 1.50 -17.41
C PRO A 36 -14.71 0.16 -17.30
N GLY A 37 -14.42 -0.50 -18.42
CA GLY A 37 -13.67 -1.75 -18.43
C GLY A 37 -12.20 -1.57 -18.04
N VAL A 38 -11.55 -0.48 -18.44
CA VAL A 38 -10.18 -0.15 -18.00
C VAL A 38 -10.17 0.11 -16.50
N TYR A 39 -11.11 0.89 -15.99
CA TYR A 39 -11.23 1.21 -14.57
C TYR A 39 -11.51 -0.03 -13.73
N SER A 40 -12.39 -0.95 -14.17
CA SER A 40 -12.65 -2.20 -13.45
C SER A 40 -11.41 -3.09 -13.37
N ARG A 41 -10.58 -3.15 -14.42
CA ARG A 41 -9.28 -3.87 -14.37
C ARG A 41 -8.31 -3.25 -13.39
N TRP A 42 -8.22 -1.92 -13.36
CA TRP A 42 -7.40 -1.23 -12.36
C TRP A 42 -7.87 -1.52 -10.94
N LEU A 43 -9.19 -1.43 -10.65
CA LEU A 43 -9.79 -1.79 -9.35
C LEU A 43 -9.49 -3.25 -8.99
N HIS A 44 -9.57 -4.17 -9.97
CA HIS A 44 -9.26 -5.58 -9.76
C HIS A 44 -7.81 -5.76 -9.31
N ALA A 45 -6.87 -5.10 -9.97
CA ALA A 45 -5.46 -5.13 -9.56
C ALA A 45 -5.24 -4.51 -8.16
N VAL A 46 -5.99 -3.44 -7.79
CA VAL A 46 -5.95 -2.88 -6.42
C VAL A 46 -6.43 -3.89 -5.39
N ALA A 47 -7.53 -4.60 -5.66
CA ALA A 47 -8.09 -5.63 -4.78
C ALA A 47 -7.14 -6.82 -4.62
N LEU A 48 -6.64 -7.36 -5.72
CA LEU A 48 -5.65 -8.45 -5.73
C LEU A 48 -4.39 -8.08 -4.94
N GLY A 49 -3.86 -6.86 -5.15
CA GLY A 49 -2.70 -6.36 -4.40
C GLY A 49 -2.96 -6.24 -2.90
N ALA A 50 -4.15 -5.83 -2.48
CA ALA A 50 -4.54 -5.77 -1.07
C ALA A 50 -4.60 -7.16 -0.42
N CYS A 51 -5.04 -8.17 -1.18
CA CYS A 51 -5.05 -9.57 -0.78
C CYS A 51 -3.67 -10.27 -0.87
N GLY A 52 -2.60 -9.55 -1.23
CA GLY A 52 -1.27 -10.13 -1.40
C GLY A 52 -1.07 -10.94 -2.70
N ARG A 53 -2.03 -10.94 -3.63
CA ARG A 53 -1.98 -11.62 -4.92
C ARG A 53 -1.24 -10.75 -5.95
N TYR A 54 0.04 -10.47 -5.69
CA TYR A 54 0.82 -9.49 -6.47
C TYR A 54 1.06 -9.95 -7.91
N GLY A 55 1.30 -11.24 -8.15
CA GLY A 55 1.49 -11.79 -9.50
C GLY A 55 0.26 -11.57 -10.37
N ASP A 56 -0.91 -11.96 -9.88
CA ASP A 56 -2.18 -11.79 -10.58
C ASP A 56 -2.50 -10.30 -10.83
N ALA A 57 -2.23 -9.45 -9.83
CA ALA A 57 -2.42 -8.00 -9.98
C ALA A 57 -1.54 -7.41 -11.08
N LEU A 58 -0.27 -7.82 -11.15
CA LEU A 58 0.65 -7.38 -12.19
C LEU A 58 0.21 -7.84 -13.57
N GLU A 59 -0.28 -9.07 -13.70
CA GLU A 59 -0.83 -9.62 -14.97
C GLU A 59 -2.05 -8.81 -15.45
N VAL A 60 -2.98 -8.50 -14.55
CA VAL A 60 -4.14 -7.66 -14.89
C VAL A 60 -3.70 -6.29 -15.40
N LEU A 61 -2.70 -5.66 -14.79
CA LEU A 61 -2.19 -4.34 -15.18
C LEU A 61 -1.52 -4.33 -16.56
N GLU A 62 -0.92 -5.44 -17.03
CA GLU A 62 -0.33 -5.53 -18.37
C GLU A 62 -1.39 -5.40 -19.49
N SER A 63 -2.66 -5.64 -19.18
CA SER A 63 -3.76 -5.46 -20.14
C SER A 63 -4.17 -3.99 -20.34
N ILE A 64 -3.62 -3.05 -19.54
CA ILE A 64 -3.91 -1.61 -19.64
C ILE A 64 -2.80 -0.95 -20.47
N THR A 65 -3.14 -0.56 -21.68
CA THR A 65 -2.20 -0.08 -22.70
C THR A 65 -2.01 1.45 -22.68
N PRO A 66 -0.93 1.99 -23.26
CA PRO A 66 -0.61 3.42 -23.20
C PRO A 66 -1.61 4.38 -23.83
N ASP A 67 -2.51 3.89 -24.66
CA ASP A 67 -3.51 4.66 -25.40
C ASP A 67 -4.73 5.10 -24.56
N VAL A 68 -4.81 4.66 -23.29
CA VAL A 68 -5.91 5.03 -22.40
C VAL A 68 -5.47 6.00 -21.28
N PRO A 69 -6.34 6.93 -20.85
CA PRO A 69 -6.00 7.91 -19.80
C PRO A 69 -5.62 7.28 -18.45
N GLU A 70 -6.15 6.09 -18.16
CA GLU A 70 -5.91 5.35 -16.93
C GLU A 70 -4.53 4.67 -16.87
N TYR A 71 -3.75 4.70 -17.96
CA TYR A 71 -2.42 4.06 -18.05
C TYR A 71 -1.47 4.56 -16.94
N SER A 72 -1.43 5.86 -16.69
CA SER A 72 -0.61 6.43 -15.60
C SER A 72 -0.98 5.82 -14.23
N MET A 73 -2.29 5.68 -13.94
CA MET A 73 -2.75 5.04 -12.69
C MET A 73 -2.34 3.56 -12.63
N ALA A 74 -2.40 2.85 -13.74
CA ALA A 74 -1.98 1.45 -13.82
C ALA A 74 -0.47 1.30 -13.58
N ARG A 75 0.35 2.20 -14.14
CA ARG A 75 1.81 2.20 -13.93
C ARG A 75 2.18 2.57 -12.48
N SER A 76 1.53 3.56 -11.86
CA SER A 76 1.72 3.87 -10.44
C SER A 76 1.33 2.71 -9.53
N LEU A 77 0.25 1.98 -9.84
CA LEU A 77 -0.13 0.77 -9.09
C LEU A 77 0.90 -0.34 -9.29
N ARG A 78 1.40 -0.55 -10.52
CA ARG A 78 2.48 -1.49 -10.81
C ARG A 78 3.73 -1.17 -9.95
N GLY A 79 4.17 0.10 -9.91
CA GLY A 79 5.26 0.53 -9.04
C GLY A 79 5.00 0.17 -7.58
N SER A 80 3.79 0.45 -7.08
CA SER A 80 3.38 0.11 -5.71
C SER A 80 3.47 -1.39 -5.41
N LEU A 81 3.06 -2.27 -6.34
CA LEU A 81 3.15 -3.73 -6.18
C LEU A 81 4.60 -4.20 -6.20
N LEU A 82 5.41 -3.67 -7.11
CA LEU A 82 6.85 -3.99 -7.21
C LEU A 82 7.60 -3.61 -5.92
N ARG A 83 7.29 -2.46 -5.29
CA ARG A 83 7.82 -2.08 -3.97
C ARG A 83 7.44 -3.10 -2.89
N GLN A 84 6.20 -3.60 -2.88
CA GLN A 84 5.79 -4.64 -1.93
C GLN A 84 6.61 -5.93 -2.09
N ILE A 85 7.06 -6.24 -3.30
CA ILE A 85 7.92 -7.38 -3.59
C ILE A 85 9.40 -7.09 -3.23
N GLY A 86 9.79 -5.81 -3.06
CA GLY A 86 11.18 -5.38 -2.82
C GLY A 86 11.95 -5.05 -4.10
N CYS A 87 11.23 -4.80 -5.21
CA CYS A 87 11.83 -4.49 -6.52
C CYS A 87 11.80 -2.98 -6.79
N HIS A 88 12.50 -2.18 -5.97
CA HIS A 88 12.48 -0.70 -6.05
C HIS A 88 13.03 -0.16 -7.37
N ASP A 89 14.03 -0.81 -7.96
CA ASP A 89 14.59 -0.49 -9.27
C ASP A 89 13.57 -0.65 -10.40
N LEU A 90 12.77 -1.72 -10.38
CA LEU A 90 11.69 -1.95 -11.33
C LEU A 90 10.48 -1.03 -11.06
N ALA A 91 10.20 -0.74 -9.80
CA ALA A 91 9.16 0.19 -9.40
C ALA A 91 9.45 1.61 -9.92
N LEU A 92 10.69 2.07 -9.80
CA LEU A 92 11.16 3.36 -10.31
C LEU A 92 10.92 3.51 -11.83
N ILE A 93 11.11 2.44 -12.61
CA ILE A 93 10.81 2.45 -14.05
C ILE A 93 9.30 2.65 -14.26
N ALA A 94 8.46 1.90 -13.54
CA ALA A 94 7.01 2.01 -13.65
C ALA A 94 6.49 3.40 -13.24
N ASP A 95 7.00 3.98 -12.16
CA ASP A 95 6.58 5.31 -11.70
C ASP A 95 7.08 6.45 -12.59
N ARG A 96 8.23 6.29 -13.27
CA ARG A 96 8.67 7.21 -14.34
C ARG A 96 7.75 7.17 -15.55
N GLU A 97 7.30 5.97 -15.97
CA GLU A 97 6.31 5.82 -17.04
C GLU A 97 4.96 6.43 -16.61
N ALA A 98 4.53 6.23 -15.35
CA ALA A 98 3.35 6.86 -14.80
C ALA A 98 3.43 8.39 -14.86
N MET A 99 4.58 8.95 -14.48
CA MET A 99 4.79 10.41 -14.50
C MET A 99 4.76 10.96 -15.93
N SER A 100 5.39 10.28 -16.88
CA SER A 100 5.44 10.71 -18.28
C SER A 100 4.07 10.68 -18.98
N SER A 101 3.16 9.83 -18.49
CA SER A 101 1.79 9.67 -19.02
C SER A 101 0.72 10.35 -18.16
N ALA A 102 1.09 11.07 -17.12
CA ALA A 102 0.16 11.69 -16.18
C ALA A 102 -0.59 12.88 -16.84
N ALA A 103 -1.87 12.66 -17.17
CA ALA A 103 -2.72 13.66 -17.82
C ALA A 103 -3.56 14.50 -16.82
N THR A 104 -3.56 14.14 -15.53
CA THR A 104 -4.34 14.82 -14.49
C THR A 104 -3.48 15.12 -13.27
N PRO A 105 -3.83 16.15 -12.47
CA PRO A 105 -3.11 16.41 -11.22
C PRO A 105 -3.05 15.21 -10.28
N GLY A 106 -4.15 14.43 -10.17
CA GLY A 106 -4.19 13.23 -9.33
C GLY A 106 -3.18 12.17 -9.81
N ALA A 107 -3.12 11.90 -11.11
CA ALA A 107 -2.15 10.98 -11.69
C ALA A 107 -0.70 11.45 -11.46
N ALA A 108 -0.43 12.75 -11.58
CA ALA A 108 0.89 13.31 -11.32
C ALA A 108 1.28 13.22 -9.84
N ILE A 109 0.36 13.50 -8.90
CA ILE A 109 0.60 13.34 -7.45
C ILE A 109 0.89 11.87 -7.12
N GLU A 110 0.13 10.92 -7.66
CA GLU A 110 0.37 9.48 -7.45
C GLU A 110 1.75 9.06 -7.95
N ALA A 111 2.12 9.47 -9.17
CA ALA A 111 3.42 9.14 -9.75
C ALA A 111 4.59 9.74 -8.94
N MET A 112 4.51 11.02 -8.56
CA MET A 112 5.53 11.67 -7.71
C MET A 112 5.63 11.01 -6.33
N THR A 113 4.49 10.60 -5.74
CA THR A 113 4.48 9.85 -4.48
C THR A 113 5.15 8.49 -4.65
N GLY A 114 4.94 7.82 -5.78
CA GLY A 114 5.62 6.57 -6.14
C GLY A 114 7.12 6.75 -6.28
N LEU A 115 7.56 7.75 -7.05
CA LEU A 115 9.00 8.09 -7.22
C LEU A 115 9.67 8.39 -5.88
N ALA A 116 8.99 9.07 -4.97
CA ALA A 116 9.50 9.30 -3.62
C ALA A 116 9.66 8.00 -2.82
N ALA A 117 8.67 7.10 -2.89
CA ALA A 117 8.73 5.81 -2.20
C ALA A 117 9.81 4.88 -2.79
N ASP A 118 10.08 4.96 -4.10
CA ASP A 118 11.18 4.25 -4.73
C ASP A 118 12.53 4.76 -4.23
N ALA A 119 12.68 6.09 -4.14
CA ALA A 119 13.88 6.73 -3.63
C ALA A 119 14.13 6.38 -2.15
N VAL A 120 13.07 6.26 -1.33
CA VAL A 120 13.19 5.73 0.05
C VAL A 120 13.75 4.31 0.06
N GLY A 121 13.22 3.43 -0.79
CA GLY A 121 13.71 2.05 -0.87
C GLY A 121 15.11 1.89 -1.44
N LEU A 122 15.61 2.92 -2.15
CA LEU A 122 16.98 3.04 -2.65
C LEU A 122 17.89 3.89 -1.75
N GLU A 123 17.38 4.33 -0.58
CA GLU A 123 18.09 5.19 0.39
C GLU A 123 18.53 6.56 -0.18
N ASP A 124 17.87 7.03 -1.25
CA ASP A 124 18.12 8.34 -1.87
C ASP A 124 17.19 9.41 -1.27
N VAL A 125 17.53 9.87 -0.07
CA VAL A 125 16.75 10.90 0.68
C VAL A 125 16.57 12.19 -0.10
N PRO A 126 17.60 12.75 -0.79
CA PRO A 126 17.40 13.96 -1.61
C PRO A 126 16.36 13.79 -2.71
N ALA A 127 16.38 12.68 -3.45
CA ALA A 127 15.40 12.40 -4.50
C ALA A 127 13.99 12.19 -3.91
N ALA A 128 13.87 11.48 -2.77
CA ALA A 128 12.60 11.30 -2.07
C ALA A 128 12.00 12.65 -1.66
N THR A 129 12.78 13.49 -0.99
CA THR A 129 12.34 14.82 -0.52
C THR A 129 11.96 15.75 -1.68
N GLY A 130 12.71 15.71 -2.77
CA GLY A 130 12.40 16.49 -3.98
C GLY A 130 11.05 16.11 -4.59
N SER A 131 10.78 14.81 -4.73
CA SER A 131 9.51 14.29 -5.25
C SER A 131 8.33 14.59 -4.31
N LEU A 132 8.52 14.44 -2.98
CA LEU A 132 7.50 14.78 -1.98
C LEU A 132 7.14 16.26 -2.00
N THR A 133 8.13 17.15 -2.10
CA THR A 133 7.90 18.60 -2.17
C THR A 133 7.05 18.97 -3.37
N GLN A 134 7.32 18.39 -4.54
CA GLN A 134 6.54 18.63 -5.75
C GLN A 134 5.12 18.08 -5.62
N ALA A 135 4.97 16.84 -5.12
CA ALA A 135 3.66 16.21 -4.89
C ALA A 135 2.81 17.02 -3.89
N ARG A 136 3.40 17.43 -2.76
CA ARG A 136 2.74 18.24 -1.74
C ARG A 136 2.28 19.58 -2.32
N GLY A 137 3.17 20.31 -2.99
CA GLY A 137 2.82 21.61 -3.59
C GLY A 137 1.72 21.49 -4.66
N LEU A 138 1.62 20.38 -5.41
CA LEU A 138 0.52 20.17 -6.34
C LEU A 138 -0.77 19.81 -5.58
N LEU A 139 -0.70 18.94 -4.59
CA LEU A 139 -1.83 18.53 -3.77
C LEU A 139 -2.47 19.73 -3.04
N ASP A 140 -1.65 20.58 -2.43
CA ASP A 140 -2.12 21.79 -1.73
C ASP A 140 -2.88 22.73 -2.66
N ARG A 141 -2.43 22.88 -3.91
CA ARG A 141 -3.13 23.70 -4.92
C ARG A 141 -4.50 23.12 -5.32
N VAL A 142 -4.57 21.80 -5.54
CA VAL A 142 -5.84 21.17 -5.99
C VAL A 142 -6.82 20.95 -4.84
N ALA A 143 -6.34 20.82 -3.62
CA ALA A 143 -7.16 20.67 -2.42
C ALA A 143 -7.52 22.02 -1.75
N ALA A 144 -7.08 23.15 -2.30
CA ALA A 144 -7.35 24.48 -1.76
C ALA A 144 -8.84 24.85 -1.77
N ASP A 145 -9.64 24.29 -2.70
CA ASP A 145 -11.10 24.46 -2.67
C ASP A 145 -11.72 23.51 -1.65
N PRO A 146 -12.33 24.02 -0.55
CA PRO A 146 -12.96 23.18 0.47
C PRO A 146 -14.02 22.22 -0.07
N ARG A 147 -14.65 22.53 -1.23
CA ARG A 147 -15.66 21.68 -1.86
C ARG A 147 -15.06 20.42 -2.48
N SER A 148 -13.79 20.46 -2.88
CA SER A 148 -13.08 19.35 -3.46
C SER A 148 -12.08 18.69 -2.50
N ALA A 149 -11.77 19.31 -1.37
CA ALA A 149 -10.74 18.84 -0.43
C ALA A 149 -10.96 17.38 -0.01
N ALA A 150 -12.21 16.98 0.23
CA ALA A 150 -12.56 15.61 0.60
C ALA A 150 -12.28 14.58 -0.51
N LEU A 151 -12.17 14.99 -1.78
CA LEU A 151 -11.86 14.09 -2.89
C LEU A 151 -10.38 13.67 -2.91
N TRP A 152 -9.52 14.43 -2.22
CA TRP A 152 -8.06 14.23 -2.23
C TRP A 152 -7.54 13.43 -1.04
N TRP A 153 -8.43 12.92 -0.17
CA TRP A 153 -8.03 12.21 1.05
C TRP A 153 -7.04 11.07 0.78
N ARG A 154 -7.26 10.29 -0.28
CA ARG A 154 -6.42 9.15 -0.60
C ARG A 154 -5.00 9.59 -1.00
N HIS A 155 -4.86 10.69 -1.76
CA HIS A 155 -3.57 11.25 -2.12
C HIS A 155 -2.85 11.82 -0.89
N GLN A 156 -3.57 12.51 0.01
CA GLN A 156 -3.04 13.01 1.28
C GLN A 156 -2.48 11.86 2.13
N VAL A 157 -3.25 10.79 2.30
CA VAL A 157 -2.86 9.61 3.08
C VAL A 157 -1.61 8.96 2.48
N ARG A 158 -1.58 8.72 1.17
CA ARG A 158 -0.47 8.04 0.51
C ARG A 158 0.82 8.86 0.54
N LEU A 159 0.71 10.16 0.32
CA LEU A 159 1.85 11.08 0.39
C LEU A 159 2.44 11.10 1.80
N ALA A 160 1.61 11.25 2.82
CA ALA A 160 2.07 11.33 4.20
C ALA A 160 2.62 9.99 4.75
N TRP A 161 2.26 8.82 4.19
CA TRP A 161 2.98 7.58 4.48
C TRP A 161 4.44 7.68 4.05
N VAL A 162 4.71 8.21 2.84
CA VAL A 162 6.10 8.34 2.35
C VAL A 162 6.86 9.44 3.09
N GLU A 163 6.19 10.53 3.50
CA GLU A 163 6.77 11.53 4.41
C GLU A 163 7.20 10.91 5.75
N CYS A 164 6.37 9.99 6.29
CA CYS A 164 6.74 9.22 7.48
C CYS A 164 7.94 8.30 7.22
N GLU A 165 8.00 7.59 6.08
CA GLU A 165 9.14 6.73 5.72
C GLU A 165 10.44 7.55 5.59
N VAL A 166 10.41 8.73 4.96
CA VAL A 166 11.58 9.63 4.89
C VAL A 166 12.01 10.08 6.28
N ALA A 167 11.07 10.47 7.14
CA ALA A 167 11.37 10.89 8.52
C ALA A 167 12.00 9.74 9.34
N LEU A 168 11.54 8.49 9.14
CA LEU A 168 12.14 7.30 9.75
C LEU A 168 13.57 7.06 9.24
N LEU A 169 13.80 7.17 7.94
CA LEU A 169 15.10 6.99 7.32
C LEU A 169 16.13 8.03 7.80
N GLU A 170 15.68 9.26 8.01
CA GLU A 170 16.50 10.36 8.56
C GLU A 170 16.58 10.35 10.10
N SER A 171 16.01 9.34 10.77
CA SER A 171 15.94 9.27 12.24
C SER A 171 15.20 10.45 12.89
N ARG A 172 14.35 11.16 12.15
CA ARG A 172 13.46 12.22 12.67
C ARG A 172 12.19 11.61 13.23
N TYR A 173 12.35 10.75 14.23
CA TYR A 173 11.27 9.92 14.79
C TYR A 173 10.05 10.70 15.31
N PRO A 174 10.18 11.88 15.97
CA PRO A 174 9.02 12.69 16.35
C PRO A 174 8.19 13.14 15.15
N ASP A 175 8.84 13.51 14.02
CA ASP A 175 8.18 13.90 12.77
C ASP A 175 7.47 12.69 12.15
N ALA A 176 8.10 11.52 12.18
CA ALA A 176 7.48 10.27 11.71
C ALA A 176 6.18 9.96 12.47
N VAL A 177 6.17 10.13 13.81
CA VAL A 177 4.95 9.96 14.62
C VAL A 177 3.89 10.99 14.23
N ALA A 178 4.27 12.25 14.02
CA ALA A 178 3.33 13.30 13.61
C ALA A 178 2.69 13.00 12.25
N HIS A 179 3.50 12.67 11.23
CA HIS A 179 3.01 12.27 9.91
C HIS A 179 2.09 11.05 9.99
N ALA A 180 2.51 9.98 10.67
CA ALA A 180 1.72 8.76 10.80
C ALA A 180 0.39 8.97 11.53
N THR A 181 0.34 9.83 12.55
CA THR A 181 -0.90 10.16 13.28
C THR A 181 -1.86 10.95 12.40
N LEU A 182 -1.38 11.98 11.70
CA LEU A 182 -2.18 12.76 10.76
C LEU A 182 -2.83 11.88 9.67
N VAL A 183 -2.07 10.89 9.18
CA VAL A 183 -2.56 9.93 8.17
C VAL A 183 -3.65 9.04 8.75
N LEU A 184 -3.50 8.58 10.00
CA LEU A 184 -4.51 7.75 10.65
C LEU A 184 -5.82 8.51 10.79
N ASP A 185 -5.79 9.76 11.26
CA ASP A 185 -6.96 10.62 11.41
C ASP A 185 -7.67 10.84 10.06
N ALA A 186 -6.92 11.09 8.99
CA ALA A 186 -7.46 11.27 7.65
C ALA A 186 -8.10 9.98 7.10
N ALA A 187 -7.48 8.81 7.34
CA ALA A 187 -8.01 7.52 6.92
C ALA A 187 -9.28 7.13 7.69
N GLU A 188 -9.35 7.45 8.99
CA GLU A 188 -10.55 7.27 9.82
C GLU A 188 -11.70 8.18 9.37
N ALA A 189 -11.42 9.46 9.13
CA ALA A 189 -12.40 10.42 8.62
C ALA A 189 -12.97 9.97 7.25
N ALA A 190 -12.15 9.35 6.41
CA ALA A 190 -12.57 8.80 5.12
C ALA A 190 -13.26 7.43 5.24
N THR A 191 -13.40 6.86 6.44
CA THR A 191 -13.95 5.51 6.67
C THR A 191 -13.33 4.43 5.77
N ALA A 192 -11.99 4.49 5.60
CA ALA A 192 -11.22 3.65 4.67
C ALA A 192 -10.41 2.57 5.43
N PRO A 193 -11.00 1.40 5.75
CA PRO A 193 -10.45 0.45 6.72
C PRO A 193 -9.06 -0.08 6.35
N ARG A 194 -8.77 -0.28 5.06
CA ARG A 194 -7.43 -0.69 4.60
C ARG A 194 -6.38 0.40 4.88
N HIS A 195 -6.74 1.66 4.65
CA HIS A 195 -5.85 2.79 4.93
C HIS A 195 -5.69 2.98 6.44
N VAL A 196 -6.75 2.80 7.23
CA VAL A 196 -6.69 2.79 8.70
C VAL A 196 -5.75 1.69 9.19
N ALA A 197 -5.91 0.45 8.72
CA ALA A 197 -5.05 -0.67 9.12
C ALA A 197 -3.57 -0.41 8.81
N LYS A 198 -3.27 0.09 7.60
CA LYS A 198 -1.90 0.44 7.20
C LYS A 198 -1.36 1.62 8.03
N SER A 199 -2.16 2.66 8.27
CA SER A 199 -1.74 3.82 9.07
C SER A 199 -1.45 3.44 10.53
N LEU A 200 -2.24 2.55 11.12
CA LEU A 200 -1.97 2.00 12.45
C LEU A 200 -0.60 1.29 12.53
N LEU A 201 -0.23 0.55 11.49
CA LEU A 201 1.09 -0.07 11.38
C LEU A 201 2.19 1.01 11.34
N PHE A 202 2.03 2.08 10.54
CA PHE A 202 2.99 3.19 10.47
C PHE A 202 3.15 3.91 11.81
N VAL A 203 2.02 4.22 12.48
CA VAL A 203 2.07 4.84 13.83
C VAL A 203 2.80 3.93 14.80
N ALA A 204 2.51 2.63 14.79
CA ALA A 204 3.17 1.67 15.69
C ALA A 204 4.68 1.62 15.44
N VAL A 205 5.12 1.54 14.19
CA VAL A 205 6.55 1.54 13.84
C VAL A 205 7.23 2.84 14.31
N ALA A 206 6.61 4.00 14.07
CA ALA A 206 7.14 5.28 14.51
C ALA A 206 7.20 5.40 16.05
N GLU A 207 6.18 4.89 16.77
CA GLU A 207 6.16 4.88 18.25
C GLU A 207 7.25 3.98 18.84
N ILE A 208 7.56 2.85 18.20
CA ILE A 208 8.69 1.99 18.61
C ILE A 208 9.99 2.76 18.50
N GLN A 209 10.21 3.52 17.44
CA GLN A 209 11.45 4.30 17.22
C GLN A 209 11.64 5.44 18.25
N VAL A 210 10.55 6.00 18.77
CA VAL A 210 10.64 7.00 19.88
C VAL A 210 10.64 6.35 21.27
N GLY A 211 10.83 5.03 21.38
CA GLY A 211 10.92 4.31 22.64
C GLY A 211 9.57 4.12 23.37
N ARG A 212 8.46 4.06 22.63
CA ARG A 212 7.10 3.82 23.15
C ARG A 212 6.49 2.50 22.69
N PRO A 213 7.15 1.34 22.90
CA PRO A 213 6.66 0.04 22.39
C PRO A 213 5.30 -0.35 22.98
N ASP A 214 5.00 0.03 24.23
CA ASP A 214 3.72 -0.28 24.88
C ASP A 214 2.53 0.39 24.17
N SER A 215 2.72 1.57 23.59
CA SER A 215 1.71 2.26 22.79
C SER A 215 1.51 1.60 21.41
N ALA A 216 2.54 0.98 20.87
CA ALA A 216 2.50 0.31 19.55
C ALA A 216 1.66 -0.99 19.56
N VAL A 217 1.70 -1.76 20.66
CA VAL A 217 1.01 -3.06 20.76
C VAL A 217 -0.51 -2.95 20.50
N PRO A 218 -1.30 -2.07 21.14
CA PRO A 218 -2.72 -1.95 20.85
C PRO A 218 -3.01 -1.48 19.42
N ARG A 219 -2.14 -0.67 18.82
CA ARG A 219 -2.27 -0.23 17.41
C ARG A 219 -2.07 -1.40 16.44
N LEU A 220 -1.04 -2.22 16.66
CA LEU A 220 -0.79 -3.41 15.85
C LEU A 220 -1.93 -4.42 15.97
N ARG A 221 -2.47 -4.64 17.18
CA ARG A 221 -3.64 -5.51 17.37
C ARG A 221 -4.87 -5.00 16.61
N ARG A 222 -5.13 -3.68 16.64
CA ARG A 222 -6.22 -3.08 15.87
C ARG A 222 -5.99 -3.19 14.36
N SER A 223 -4.75 -2.97 13.90
CA SER A 223 -4.35 -3.18 12.49
C SER A 223 -4.62 -4.61 12.06
N LEU A 224 -4.20 -5.60 12.86
CA LEU A 224 -4.44 -7.02 12.59
C LEU A 224 -5.92 -7.38 12.56
N MET A 225 -6.70 -6.90 13.52
CA MET A 225 -8.14 -7.14 13.55
C MET A 225 -8.80 -6.67 12.23
N LEU A 226 -8.51 -5.45 11.78
CA LEU A 226 -9.03 -4.92 10.52
C LEU A 226 -8.51 -5.71 9.31
N SER A 227 -7.21 -5.98 9.28
CA SER A 227 -6.58 -6.65 8.13
C SER A 227 -7.08 -8.08 7.95
N THR A 228 -7.24 -8.82 9.04
CA THR A 228 -7.70 -10.21 9.01
C THR A 228 -9.19 -10.30 8.67
N SER A 229 -10.03 -9.43 9.28
CA SER A 229 -11.49 -9.47 9.04
C SER A 229 -11.90 -8.99 7.65
N MET A 230 -11.03 -8.26 6.94
CA MET A 230 -11.35 -7.65 5.65
C MET A 230 -10.42 -8.07 4.49
N GLY A 231 -9.59 -9.10 4.71
CA GLY A 231 -8.76 -9.68 3.65
C GLY A 231 -7.52 -8.84 3.25
N PHE A 232 -7.05 -7.89 4.07
CA PHE A 232 -5.89 -7.04 3.74
C PHE A 232 -4.55 -7.73 4.06
N LEU A 233 -4.26 -8.86 3.41
CA LEU A 233 -3.08 -9.67 3.71
C LEU A 233 -1.76 -8.93 3.50
N ALA A 234 -1.73 -7.97 2.55
CA ALA A 234 -0.58 -7.08 2.34
C ALA A 234 -0.23 -6.22 3.57
N VAL A 235 -1.19 -5.97 4.47
CA VAL A 235 -0.97 -5.25 5.74
C VAL A 235 -0.83 -6.21 6.91
N ALA A 236 -1.51 -7.35 6.87
CA ALA A 236 -1.53 -8.30 7.98
C ALA A 236 -0.14 -8.88 8.28
N TRP A 237 0.61 -9.35 7.25
CA TRP A 237 1.89 -10.00 7.49
C TRP A 237 2.94 -9.08 8.14
N PRO A 238 3.14 -7.80 7.71
CA PRO A 238 4.11 -6.94 8.40
C PRO A 238 3.64 -6.56 9.80
N ALA A 239 2.33 -6.41 10.04
CA ALA A 239 1.79 -6.14 11.36
C ALA A 239 2.01 -7.33 12.32
N HIS A 240 1.84 -8.58 11.84
CA HIS A 240 2.22 -9.78 12.59
C HIS A 240 3.71 -9.82 12.88
N ALA A 241 4.59 -9.54 11.91
CA ALA A 241 6.03 -9.56 12.09
C ALA A 241 6.51 -8.54 13.13
N VAL A 242 6.00 -7.31 13.07
CA VAL A 242 6.35 -6.26 14.05
C VAL A 242 5.84 -6.61 15.44
N LEU A 243 4.59 -7.10 15.57
CA LEU A 243 4.03 -7.50 16.87
C LEU A 243 4.80 -8.68 17.47
N ALA A 244 5.17 -9.67 16.66
CA ALA A 244 6.01 -10.78 17.09
C ALA A 244 7.35 -10.31 17.66
N ALA A 245 8.02 -9.40 16.98
CA ALA A 245 9.29 -8.83 17.44
C ALA A 245 9.15 -8.11 18.79
N LEU A 246 8.06 -7.37 19.02
CA LEU A 246 7.78 -6.71 20.29
C LEU A 246 7.51 -7.69 21.44
N LEU A 247 6.79 -8.78 21.15
CA LEU A 247 6.38 -9.76 22.16
C LEU A 247 7.49 -10.77 22.51
N LYS A 248 8.55 -10.88 21.71
CA LYS A 248 9.58 -11.91 21.83
C LYS A 248 10.19 -12.03 23.23
N GLY A 249 10.35 -10.91 23.94
CA GLY A 249 10.92 -10.88 25.29
C GLY A 249 9.90 -11.06 26.42
N SER A 250 8.63 -10.69 26.21
CA SER A 250 7.59 -10.68 27.24
C SER A 250 6.61 -11.84 27.14
N ASP A 251 6.32 -12.31 25.93
CA ASP A 251 5.43 -13.44 25.63
C ASP A 251 5.95 -14.22 24.41
N PRO A 252 6.94 -15.12 24.59
CA PRO A 252 7.55 -15.86 23.50
C PRO A 252 6.56 -16.77 22.75
N GLN A 253 5.53 -17.28 23.41
CA GLN A 253 4.52 -18.13 22.79
C GLN A 253 3.65 -17.33 21.82
N ALA A 254 3.13 -16.18 22.23
CA ALA A 254 2.38 -15.29 21.36
C ALA A 254 3.26 -14.76 20.22
N ALA A 255 4.53 -14.43 20.48
CA ALA A 255 5.49 -14.00 19.45
C ALA A 255 5.65 -15.06 18.36
N HIS A 256 5.88 -16.33 18.74
CA HIS A 256 5.99 -17.43 17.79
C HIS A 256 4.73 -17.62 16.95
N GLN A 257 3.54 -17.54 17.56
CA GLN A 257 2.27 -17.62 16.83
C GLN A 257 2.17 -16.52 15.75
N HIS A 258 2.56 -15.30 16.07
CA HIS A 258 2.57 -14.20 15.12
C HIS A 258 3.62 -14.38 14.02
N PHE A 259 4.81 -14.91 14.31
CA PHE A 259 5.80 -15.25 13.29
C PHE A 259 5.28 -16.34 12.33
N VAL A 260 4.61 -17.36 12.84
CA VAL A 260 3.98 -18.41 12.01
C VAL A 260 2.93 -17.81 11.09
N GLN A 261 2.02 -16.98 11.59
CA GLN A 261 0.99 -16.33 10.76
C GLN A 261 1.59 -15.44 9.68
N ALA A 262 2.58 -14.62 10.00
CA ALA A 262 3.29 -13.81 8.99
C ALA A 262 4.00 -14.70 7.94
N SER A 263 4.62 -15.80 8.38
CA SER A 263 5.29 -16.76 7.49
C SER A 263 4.31 -17.45 6.52
N GLU A 264 3.14 -17.85 6.98
CA GLU A 264 2.09 -18.45 6.14
C GLU A 264 1.61 -17.47 5.06
N ILE A 265 1.34 -16.21 5.44
CA ILE A 265 0.92 -15.17 4.48
C ILE A 265 2.03 -14.91 3.46
N THR A 266 3.28 -14.77 3.89
CA THR A 266 4.40 -14.51 2.98
C THR A 266 4.71 -15.66 2.04
N LYS A 267 4.48 -16.92 2.46
CA LYS A 267 4.55 -18.11 1.59
C LYS A 267 3.44 -18.06 0.53
N SER A 268 2.21 -17.74 0.93
CA SER A 268 1.09 -17.57 -0.02
C SER A 268 1.36 -16.48 -1.07
N VAL A 269 1.94 -15.35 -0.65
CA VAL A 269 2.42 -14.31 -1.59
C VAL A 269 3.45 -14.87 -2.54
N ARG A 270 4.45 -15.61 -2.02
CA ARG A 270 5.53 -16.22 -2.80
C ARG A 270 5.02 -17.19 -3.87
N ASP A 271 4.01 -17.98 -3.54
CA ASP A 271 3.42 -18.96 -4.45
C ASP A 271 2.75 -18.31 -5.67
N GLY A 272 2.27 -17.07 -5.54
CA GLY A 272 1.73 -16.26 -6.62
C GLY A 272 2.78 -15.53 -7.47
N LEU A 273 4.08 -15.65 -7.14
CA LEU A 273 5.16 -14.99 -7.88
C LEU A 273 5.95 -15.98 -8.74
N THR A 274 6.41 -15.54 -9.91
CA THR A 274 7.19 -16.36 -10.83
C THR A 274 8.50 -15.68 -11.24
N GLY A 275 9.42 -16.46 -11.80
CA GLY A 275 10.65 -15.97 -12.42
C GLY A 275 11.51 -15.09 -11.51
N GLU A 276 11.84 -13.90 -11.98
CA GLU A 276 12.69 -12.94 -11.27
C GLU A 276 12.02 -12.40 -9.99
N LEU A 277 10.71 -12.13 -10.03
CA LEU A 277 10.00 -11.58 -8.87
C LEU A 277 10.01 -12.57 -7.70
N ALA A 278 9.84 -13.85 -8.00
CA ALA A 278 9.95 -14.90 -7.00
C ALA A 278 11.34 -14.97 -6.36
N ARG A 279 12.39 -14.91 -7.19
CA ARG A 279 13.79 -14.90 -6.68
C ARG A 279 14.08 -13.67 -5.83
N ARG A 280 13.61 -12.50 -6.22
CA ARG A 280 13.79 -11.25 -5.46
C ARG A 280 13.03 -11.29 -4.13
N TRP A 281 11.81 -11.84 -4.11
CA TRP A 281 11.07 -12.06 -2.87
C TRP A 281 11.82 -12.98 -1.91
N ASP A 282 12.32 -14.11 -2.39
CA ASP A 282 13.06 -15.08 -1.60
C ASP A 282 14.39 -14.53 -1.04
N ALA A 283 15.00 -13.58 -1.75
CA ALA A 283 16.26 -12.93 -1.35
C ALA A 283 16.09 -11.78 -0.34
N ARG A 284 14.86 -11.41 0.02
CA ARG A 284 14.59 -10.35 1.01
C ARG A 284 15.04 -10.77 2.40
N ALA A 285 15.87 -9.95 3.02
CA ALA A 285 16.43 -10.23 4.34
C ALA A 285 15.35 -10.32 5.44
N ASP A 286 14.30 -9.49 5.36
CA ASP A 286 13.17 -9.50 6.29
C ASP A 286 12.33 -10.79 6.17
N ILE A 287 12.09 -11.26 4.94
CA ILE A 287 11.38 -12.54 4.68
C ILE A 287 12.20 -13.74 5.18
N MET A 288 13.50 -13.76 4.90
CA MET A 288 14.38 -14.82 5.38
C MET A 288 14.45 -14.87 6.91
N ALA A 289 14.57 -13.70 7.56
CA ALA A 289 14.56 -13.60 9.01
C ALA A 289 13.23 -14.07 9.61
N LEU A 290 12.10 -13.65 9.01
CA LEU A 290 10.77 -14.05 9.42
C LEU A 290 10.58 -15.58 9.38
N HIS A 291 10.98 -16.23 8.29
CA HIS A 291 10.83 -17.68 8.14
C HIS A 291 11.71 -18.46 9.13
N LYS A 292 12.88 -17.91 9.47
CA LYS A 292 13.76 -18.48 10.50
C LYS A 292 13.15 -18.43 11.89
N GLU A 293 12.47 -17.33 12.25
CA GLU A 293 11.80 -17.15 13.55
C GLU A 293 10.53 -18.02 13.66
N ALA A 294 9.89 -18.35 12.55
CA ALA A 294 8.69 -19.19 12.48
C ALA A 294 8.97 -20.68 12.47
N SER A 295 10.26 -21.10 12.33
CA SER A 295 10.71 -22.50 12.32
C SER A 295 11.02 -23.00 13.72
#